data_ecb9bd273852572e689ba19451ff1a93
#
_entry.id   ecb9bd273852572e689ba19451ff1a93
#
_cell.length_a   1.000
_cell.length_b   1.000
_cell.length_c   1.000
_cell.angle_alpha   90.00
_cell.angle_beta   90.00
_cell.angle_gamma   90.00
#
_symmetry.space_group_name_H-M   'P 1'
#
loop_
_entity.id
_entity.type
_entity.pdbx_description
1 polymer ?
#
loop_
_entity_poly.entity_id
_entity_poly.type
_entity_poly.pdbx_seq_one_letter_code
_entity_poly.pdbx_strand_id
1 'polypeptide(L)'
;MQIGMTLPVMEPDLWSRGPDVLEEWARATDEGPFASLCFGERMAFDNPETLTLLGAVAAWTSRVRIVTTVIVPQLHDPVLLAKSVATGDQLARGRLTVGFGVGGREEDYRAVGGDLATQTMGDMAARVAVMKQVWAGEHLTDSVRPVGPLPAQSQGPELLVGTMGPRTIRSAAAWADGLAGVTLDLDLAAVGDLFDLARRSWADAGRPAPRLTTSFWFALDDGSGTARDQVHRHLRHYMNWLPAQLVDAMAPTTGFAGTPEQLREVLDRLADLGADEVHLIPTGSDVAQVEQVAGLVGELVEGDLVDGGGA
;
A
#
# COMPACT_ATOMS: atom_id res chain seq x y z
N MET A 1 -5.38 12.02 -11.50
CA MET A 1 -5.07 11.11 -10.35
C MET A 1 -4.97 9.68 -10.85
N GLN A 2 -4.07 8.86 -10.28
CA GLN A 2 -3.92 7.43 -10.63
C GLN A 2 -4.74 6.54 -9.68
N ILE A 3 -5.13 5.34 -10.14
CA ILE A 3 -5.81 4.33 -9.32
C ILE A 3 -4.97 3.06 -9.30
N GLY A 4 -4.72 2.53 -8.11
CA GLY A 4 -4.10 1.23 -7.87
C GLY A 4 -5.08 0.25 -7.27
N MET A 5 -4.84 -1.04 -7.49
CA MET A 5 -5.61 -2.14 -6.90
C MET A 5 -4.76 -2.87 -5.88
N THR A 6 -5.36 -3.28 -4.76
CA THR A 6 -4.68 -4.11 -3.76
C THR A 6 -5.07 -5.57 -3.95
N LEU A 7 -4.09 -6.48 -3.86
CA LEU A 7 -4.36 -7.92 -3.84
C LEU A 7 -5.21 -8.31 -2.61
N PRO A 8 -6.11 -9.30 -2.73
CA PRO A 8 -6.99 -9.74 -1.64
C PRO A 8 -6.26 -10.61 -0.60
N VAL A 9 -5.02 -10.25 -0.25
CA VAL A 9 -4.14 -11.06 0.61
C VAL A 9 -4.63 -11.22 2.05
N MET A 10 -5.57 -10.38 2.48
CA MET A 10 -6.13 -10.40 3.84
C MET A 10 -7.56 -10.96 3.87
N GLU A 11 -8.01 -11.62 2.79
CA GLU A 11 -9.33 -12.17 2.72
C GLU A 11 -9.45 -13.53 3.42
N PRO A 12 -10.54 -13.77 4.18
CA PRO A 12 -10.69 -14.99 4.98
C PRO A 12 -10.82 -16.26 4.14
N ASP A 13 -11.22 -16.14 2.89
CA ASP A 13 -11.43 -17.27 1.97
C ASP A 13 -10.29 -17.48 0.96
N LEU A 14 -9.20 -16.69 1.06
CA LEU A 14 -8.09 -16.71 0.11
C LEU A 14 -7.59 -18.11 -0.18
N TRP A 15 -7.17 -18.85 0.85
CA TRP A 15 -6.60 -20.18 0.68
C TRP A 15 -7.62 -21.26 0.33
N SER A 16 -8.90 -21.05 0.65
CA SER A 16 -9.96 -21.97 0.20
C SER A 16 -10.25 -21.87 -1.28
N ARG A 17 -9.95 -20.73 -1.90
CA ARG A 17 -10.02 -20.52 -3.36
C ARG A 17 -8.77 -21.01 -4.09
N GLY A 18 -7.68 -21.21 -3.36
CA GLY A 18 -6.39 -21.65 -3.91
C GLY A 18 -5.44 -20.47 -4.24
N PRO A 19 -4.14 -20.77 -4.43
CA PRO A 19 -3.12 -19.76 -4.66
C PRO A 19 -3.27 -19.04 -6.01
N ASP A 20 -3.95 -19.63 -6.98
CA ASP A 20 -4.10 -19.08 -8.34
C ASP A 20 -4.89 -17.78 -8.35
N VAL A 21 -5.74 -17.53 -7.35
CA VAL A 21 -6.51 -16.29 -7.22
C VAL A 21 -5.59 -15.04 -7.16
N LEU A 22 -4.40 -15.16 -6.57
CA LEU A 22 -3.45 -14.05 -6.51
C LEU A 22 -2.84 -13.74 -7.88
N GLU A 23 -2.55 -14.77 -8.68
CA GLU A 23 -2.08 -14.58 -10.05
C GLU A 23 -3.19 -14.02 -10.95
N GLU A 24 -4.43 -14.50 -10.82
CA GLU A 24 -5.59 -13.97 -11.56
C GLU A 24 -5.78 -12.48 -11.28
N TRP A 25 -5.77 -12.07 -10.01
CA TRP A 25 -5.86 -10.68 -9.61
C TRP A 25 -4.70 -9.83 -10.15
N ALA A 26 -3.47 -10.35 -10.06
CA ALA A 26 -2.28 -9.64 -10.53
C ALA A 26 -2.34 -9.42 -12.04
N ARG A 27 -2.72 -10.43 -12.81
CA ARG A 27 -2.87 -10.31 -14.27
C ARG A 27 -4.01 -9.38 -14.66
N ALA A 28 -5.19 -9.54 -14.06
CA ALA A 28 -6.33 -8.65 -14.32
C ALA A 28 -5.99 -7.18 -14.04
N THR A 29 -5.23 -6.92 -12.96
CA THR A 29 -4.76 -5.57 -12.64
C THR A 29 -3.71 -5.08 -13.66
N ASP A 30 -2.75 -5.93 -14.06
CA ASP A 30 -1.71 -5.57 -15.04
C ASP A 30 -2.27 -5.30 -16.43
N GLU A 31 -3.31 -6.02 -16.84
CA GLU A 31 -4.00 -5.87 -18.12
C GLU A 31 -5.02 -4.71 -18.10
N GLY A 32 -5.55 -4.37 -16.94
CA GLY A 32 -6.54 -3.31 -16.74
C GLY A 32 -5.94 -1.89 -16.71
N PRO A 33 -6.74 -0.85 -16.52
CA PRO A 33 -6.32 0.56 -16.56
C PRO A 33 -5.64 1.03 -15.26
N PHE A 34 -5.23 0.14 -14.38
CA PHE A 34 -4.63 0.48 -13.10
C PHE A 34 -3.17 0.91 -13.24
N ALA A 35 -2.73 1.83 -12.37
CA ALA A 35 -1.34 2.30 -12.32
C ALA A 35 -0.45 1.41 -11.45
N SER A 36 -1.02 0.78 -10.42
CA SER A 36 -0.27 -0.06 -9.49
C SER A 36 -1.06 -1.24 -8.96
N LEU A 37 -0.31 -2.25 -8.48
CA LEU A 37 -0.77 -3.38 -7.72
C LEU A 37 -0.13 -3.34 -6.34
N CYS A 38 -0.96 -3.38 -5.29
CA CYS A 38 -0.55 -3.19 -3.91
C CYS A 38 -0.72 -4.45 -3.07
N PHE A 39 0.06 -4.62 -2.02
CA PHE A 39 -0.16 -5.60 -0.95
C PHE A 39 0.66 -5.22 0.29
N GLY A 40 0.22 -5.72 1.46
CA GLY A 40 0.82 -5.37 2.75
C GLY A 40 1.30 -6.59 3.52
N GLU A 41 1.93 -6.33 4.66
CA GLU A 41 2.55 -7.33 5.53
C GLU A 41 1.77 -7.53 6.82
N ARG A 42 1.60 -8.78 7.20
CA ARG A 42 1.22 -9.27 8.52
C ARG A 42 2.07 -10.51 8.84
N MET A 43 2.49 -10.69 10.09
CA MET A 43 3.22 -11.88 10.54
C MET A 43 2.32 -12.89 11.24
N ALA A 44 1.53 -12.43 12.22
CA ALA A 44 0.59 -13.26 12.96
C ALA A 44 -0.80 -13.29 12.28
N PHE A 45 -0.81 -13.65 11.00
CA PHE A 45 -2.04 -13.66 10.20
C PHE A 45 -1.94 -14.68 9.06
N ASP A 46 -3.08 -15.08 8.49
CA ASP A 46 -3.17 -16.10 7.44
C ASP A 46 -3.05 -15.49 6.03
N ASN A 47 -2.06 -14.64 5.81
CA ASN A 47 -1.72 -14.04 4.54
C ASN A 47 -0.40 -14.60 3.99
N PRO A 48 -0.12 -14.46 2.66
CA PRO A 48 1.19 -14.79 2.11
C PRO A 48 2.32 -13.98 2.75
N GLU A 49 3.52 -14.57 2.86
CA GLU A 49 4.71 -13.83 3.25
C GLU A 49 5.05 -12.80 2.15
N THR A 50 5.20 -11.53 2.55
CA THR A 50 5.19 -10.38 1.64
C THR A 50 6.36 -10.35 0.66
N LEU A 51 7.57 -10.71 1.10
CA LEU A 51 8.75 -10.68 0.22
C LEU A 51 8.77 -11.85 -0.77
N THR A 52 8.23 -13.01 -0.37
CA THR A 52 7.99 -14.14 -1.27
C THR A 52 6.96 -13.78 -2.34
N LEU A 53 5.85 -13.15 -1.92
CA LEU A 53 4.80 -12.69 -2.83
C LEU A 53 5.31 -11.61 -3.80
N LEU A 54 6.22 -10.73 -3.35
CA LEU A 54 6.85 -9.73 -4.21
C LEU A 54 7.53 -10.37 -5.43
N GLY A 55 8.25 -11.47 -5.23
CA GLY A 55 8.88 -12.20 -6.34
C GLY A 55 7.87 -12.78 -7.33
N ALA A 56 6.76 -13.33 -6.83
CA ALA A 56 5.68 -13.86 -7.65
C ALA A 56 4.97 -12.75 -8.46
N VAL A 57 4.57 -11.67 -7.79
CA VAL A 57 3.92 -10.51 -8.44
C VAL A 57 4.82 -9.88 -9.50
N ALA A 58 6.13 -9.77 -9.24
CA ALA A 58 7.09 -9.28 -10.22
C ALA A 58 7.14 -10.16 -11.49
N ALA A 59 6.93 -11.48 -11.34
CA ALA A 59 6.90 -12.43 -12.46
C ALA A 59 5.54 -12.45 -13.19
N TRP A 60 4.43 -12.23 -12.47
CA TRP A 60 3.08 -12.23 -13.04
C TRP A 60 2.71 -10.94 -13.78
N THR A 61 3.42 -9.83 -13.50
CA THR A 61 3.10 -8.50 -14.02
C THR A 61 4.24 -7.93 -14.86
N SER A 62 3.91 -7.04 -15.80
CA SER A 62 4.88 -6.41 -16.70
C SER A 62 4.79 -4.89 -16.77
N ARG A 63 3.64 -4.31 -16.41
CA ARG A 63 3.31 -2.90 -16.62
C ARG A 63 3.10 -2.13 -15.32
N VAL A 64 2.22 -2.63 -14.45
CA VAL A 64 1.85 -1.90 -13.23
C VAL A 64 3.04 -1.75 -12.28
N ARG A 65 3.06 -0.64 -11.53
CA ARG A 65 3.95 -0.50 -10.39
C ARG A 65 3.54 -1.50 -9.31
N ILE A 66 4.51 -2.01 -8.59
CA ILE A 66 4.29 -2.87 -7.43
C ILE A 66 4.52 -2.02 -6.19
N VAL A 67 3.52 -1.91 -5.33
CA VAL A 67 3.58 -1.04 -4.14
C VAL A 67 3.33 -1.85 -2.89
N THR A 68 4.27 -1.85 -1.94
CA THR A 68 3.99 -2.45 -0.63
C THR A 68 3.26 -1.45 0.28
N THR A 69 2.15 -1.89 0.90
CA THR A 69 1.27 -1.03 1.71
C THR A 69 0.86 -1.69 3.03
N VAL A 70 1.80 -1.94 3.95
CA VAL A 70 3.20 -1.54 4.05
C VAL A 70 4.05 -2.72 4.53
N ILE A 71 5.38 -2.65 4.41
CA ILE A 71 6.32 -3.52 5.12
C ILE A 71 6.67 -2.86 6.46
N VAL A 72 6.90 -3.67 7.50
CA VAL A 72 7.32 -3.23 8.83
C VAL A 72 8.81 -3.54 9.01
N PRO A 73 9.74 -2.60 8.77
CA PRO A 73 11.18 -2.88 8.78
C PRO A 73 11.71 -3.44 10.11
N GLN A 74 11.03 -3.14 11.21
CA GLN A 74 11.39 -3.63 12.55
C GLN A 74 11.21 -5.13 12.73
N LEU A 75 10.44 -5.79 11.86
CA LEU A 75 10.22 -7.24 11.88
C LEU A 75 11.30 -8.02 11.12
N HIS A 76 12.23 -7.30 10.46
CA HIS A 76 13.28 -7.87 9.61
C HIS A 76 14.68 -7.42 10.02
N ASP A 77 15.69 -8.22 9.67
CA ASP A 77 17.05 -7.71 9.61
C ASP A 77 17.18 -6.69 8.47
N PRO A 78 17.69 -5.46 8.70
CA PRO A 78 17.66 -4.39 7.69
C PRO A 78 18.54 -4.70 6.47
N VAL A 79 19.62 -5.47 6.61
CA VAL A 79 20.50 -5.85 5.49
C VAL A 79 19.82 -6.91 4.62
N LEU A 80 19.17 -7.90 5.27
CA LEU A 80 18.41 -8.92 4.56
C LEU A 80 17.21 -8.31 3.84
N LEU A 81 16.47 -7.40 4.50
CA LEU A 81 15.37 -6.68 3.90
C LEU A 81 15.83 -5.85 2.70
N ALA A 82 16.95 -5.11 2.84
CA ALA A 82 17.52 -4.34 1.74
C ALA A 82 17.86 -5.23 0.53
N LYS A 83 18.47 -6.40 0.78
CA LYS A 83 18.78 -7.39 -0.27
C LYS A 83 17.52 -7.93 -0.94
N SER A 84 16.50 -8.26 -0.18
CA SER A 84 15.23 -8.79 -0.70
C SER A 84 14.50 -7.75 -1.55
N VAL A 85 14.42 -6.51 -1.06
CA VAL A 85 13.83 -5.39 -1.80
C VAL A 85 14.59 -5.11 -3.10
N ALA A 86 15.93 -5.06 -3.06
CA ALA A 86 16.74 -4.88 -4.26
C ALA A 86 16.56 -6.02 -5.28
N THR A 87 16.43 -7.27 -4.79
CA THR A 87 16.12 -8.41 -5.65
C THR A 87 14.73 -8.27 -6.28
N GLY A 88 13.72 -7.89 -5.49
CA GLY A 88 12.35 -7.63 -5.98
C GLY A 88 12.33 -6.51 -7.02
N ASP A 89 13.08 -5.43 -6.81
CA ASP A 89 13.19 -4.31 -7.75
C ASP A 89 13.84 -4.73 -9.08
N GLN A 90 14.90 -5.57 -9.03
CA GLN A 90 15.49 -6.16 -10.23
C GLN A 90 14.50 -7.05 -10.99
N LEU A 91 13.77 -7.93 -10.31
CA LEU A 91 12.75 -8.78 -10.91
C LEU A 91 11.59 -7.96 -11.48
N ALA A 92 11.18 -6.91 -10.78
CA ALA A 92 10.16 -5.96 -11.23
C ALA A 92 10.68 -4.98 -12.30
N ARG A 93 11.98 -5.01 -12.66
CA ARG A 93 12.58 -4.10 -13.66
C ARG A 93 12.40 -2.63 -13.31
N GLY A 94 12.58 -2.27 -12.03
CA GLY A 94 12.47 -0.89 -11.55
C GLY A 94 11.04 -0.37 -11.35
N ARG A 95 10.03 -1.26 -11.28
CA ARG A 95 8.63 -0.89 -11.03
C ARG A 95 8.24 -0.93 -9.54
N LEU A 96 9.18 -1.15 -8.62
CA LEU A 96 8.90 -1.28 -7.20
C LEU A 96 8.86 0.09 -6.50
N THR A 97 7.83 0.32 -5.70
CA THR A 97 7.70 1.37 -4.69
C THR A 97 7.51 0.70 -3.35
N VAL A 98 8.24 1.11 -2.32
CA VAL A 98 8.17 0.46 -1.00
C VAL A 98 7.55 1.40 0.03
N GLY A 99 6.37 1.03 0.51
CA GLY A 99 5.78 1.68 1.68
C GLY A 99 6.27 1.01 2.97
N PHE A 100 6.75 1.81 3.91
CA PHE A 100 7.15 1.38 5.24
C PHE A 100 6.23 1.93 6.32
N GLY A 101 5.97 1.12 7.35
CA GLY A 101 5.22 1.51 8.53
C GLY A 101 5.82 0.89 9.80
N VAL A 102 5.48 1.44 10.98
CA VAL A 102 5.96 0.86 12.26
C VAL A 102 5.17 -0.38 12.69
N GLY A 103 4.12 -0.74 11.94
CA GLY A 103 3.18 -1.77 12.37
C GLY A 103 2.36 -1.33 13.60
N GLY A 104 1.10 -1.73 13.65
CA GLY A 104 0.20 -1.38 14.75
C GLY A 104 -0.08 -2.52 15.73
N ARG A 105 0.50 -3.71 15.49
CA ARG A 105 0.07 -4.93 16.18
C ARG A 105 1.23 -5.59 16.91
N GLU A 106 1.08 -5.69 18.22
CA GLU A 106 2.06 -6.32 19.11
C GLU A 106 2.26 -7.81 18.78
N GLU A 107 1.21 -8.49 18.34
CA GLU A 107 1.26 -9.91 17.97
C GLU A 107 2.19 -10.19 16.79
N ASP A 108 2.27 -9.30 15.80
CA ASP A 108 3.19 -9.44 14.67
C ASP A 108 4.66 -9.38 15.14
N TYR A 109 4.99 -8.47 16.07
CA TYR A 109 6.32 -8.41 16.69
C TYR A 109 6.63 -9.67 17.48
N ARG A 110 5.69 -10.15 18.32
CA ARG A 110 5.88 -11.37 19.12
C ARG A 110 6.06 -12.61 18.25
N ALA A 111 5.36 -12.71 17.13
CA ALA A 111 5.43 -13.86 16.23
C ALA A 111 6.85 -14.10 15.69
N VAL A 112 7.63 -13.04 15.46
CA VAL A 112 9.00 -13.12 14.94
C VAL A 112 10.07 -12.91 16.03
N GLY A 113 9.69 -12.81 17.31
CA GLY A 113 10.61 -12.50 18.40
C GLY A 113 11.15 -11.08 18.36
N GLY A 114 10.42 -10.16 17.73
CA GLY A 114 10.77 -8.74 17.61
C GLY A 114 10.65 -8.01 18.96
N ASP A 115 11.48 -6.97 19.13
CA ASP A 115 11.45 -6.11 20.31
C ASP A 115 10.42 -4.97 20.11
N LEU A 116 9.37 -4.95 20.93
CA LEU A 116 8.36 -3.90 20.91
C LEU A 116 8.92 -2.49 21.19
N ALA A 117 10.06 -2.37 21.87
CA ALA A 117 10.73 -1.09 22.07
C ALA A 117 11.21 -0.46 20.75
N THR A 118 11.37 -1.25 19.69
CA THR A 118 11.73 -0.78 18.34
C THR A 118 10.54 -0.29 17.53
N GLN A 119 9.30 -0.43 18.00
CA GLN A 119 8.07 0.05 17.34
C GLN A 119 8.00 1.59 17.34
N THR A 120 9.00 2.22 16.75
CA THR A 120 9.16 3.67 16.70
C THR A 120 9.54 4.16 15.30
N MET A 121 9.21 5.42 15.01
CA MET A 121 9.65 6.08 13.78
C MET A 121 11.18 6.24 13.71
N GLY A 122 11.84 6.42 14.86
CA GLY A 122 13.29 6.56 14.93
C GLY A 122 14.01 5.26 14.54
N ASP A 123 13.54 4.11 15.03
CA ASP A 123 14.11 2.81 14.64
C ASP A 123 13.82 2.50 13.17
N MET A 124 12.61 2.78 12.68
CA MET A 124 12.29 2.64 11.26
C MET A 124 13.24 3.46 10.37
N ALA A 125 13.44 4.74 10.71
CA ALA A 125 14.36 5.62 9.96
C ALA A 125 15.80 5.12 9.99
N ALA A 126 16.28 4.58 11.13
CA ALA A 126 17.61 4.00 11.26
C ALA A 126 17.77 2.77 10.36
N ARG A 127 16.78 1.88 10.32
CA ARG A 127 16.79 0.70 9.42
C ARG A 127 16.77 1.08 7.95
N VAL A 128 15.95 2.08 7.58
CA VAL A 128 15.92 2.62 6.21
C VAL A 128 17.27 3.23 5.84
N ALA A 129 17.96 3.89 6.75
CA ALA A 129 19.31 4.41 6.50
C ALA A 129 20.30 3.27 6.19
N VAL A 130 20.28 2.17 6.94
CA VAL A 130 21.10 0.96 6.64
C VAL A 130 20.73 0.39 5.26
N MET A 131 19.45 0.30 4.93
CA MET A 131 19.01 -0.19 3.62
C MET A 131 19.55 0.69 2.47
N LYS A 132 19.51 2.01 2.63
CA LYS A 132 20.07 2.95 1.64
C LYS A 132 21.58 2.78 1.47
N GLN A 133 22.34 2.50 2.54
CA GLN A 133 23.78 2.18 2.45
C GLN A 133 24.02 0.89 1.65
N VAL A 134 23.20 -0.16 1.89
CA VAL A 134 23.27 -1.40 1.09
C VAL A 134 23.01 -1.12 -0.38
N TRP A 135 21.98 -0.32 -0.71
CA TRP A 135 21.63 0.03 -2.09
C TRP A 135 22.63 0.94 -2.76
N ALA A 136 23.39 1.72 -1.99
CA ALA A 136 24.54 2.49 -2.48
C ALA A 136 25.78 1.63 -2.74
N GLY A 137 25.75 0.33 -2.39
CA GLY A 137 26.90 -0.59 -2.54
C GLY A 137 27.99 -0.37 -1.50
N GLU A 138 27.66 0.23 -0.35
CA GLU A 138 28.62 0.43 0.73
C GLU A 138 28.98 -0.89 1.43
N HIS A 139 30.24 -1.00 1.87
CA HIS A 139 30.69 -2.10 2.73
C HIS A 139 30.25 -1.83 4.17
N LEU A 140 29.33 -2.63 4.68
CA LEU A 140 28.87 -2.51 6.08
C LEU A 140 29.71 -3.30 7.08
N THR A 141 30.58 -4.19 6.57
CA THR A 141 31.50 -5.03 7.36
C THR A 141 32.81 -5.19 6.61
N ASP A 142 33.80 -5.84 7.23
CA ASP A 142 35.08 -6.20 6.61
C ASP A 142 34.93 -7.32 5.54
N SER A 143 33.76 -7.45 4.94
CA SER A 143 33.52 -8.44 3.89
C SER A 143 34.27 -8.07 2.59
N VAL A 144 34.65 -9.10 1.82
CA VAL A 144 35.36 -8.93 0.53
C VAL A 144 34.52 -8.21 -0.52
N ARG A 145 33.18 -8.29 -0.38
CA ARG A 145 32.21 -7.71 -1.30
C ARG A 145 31.11 -7.00 -0.55
N PRO A 146 30.54 -5.91 -1.11
CA PRO A 146 29.31 -5.33 -0.57
C PRO A 146 28.15 -6.30 -0.72
N VAL A 147 27.08 -6.06 0.03
CA VAL A 147 25.82 -6.81 -0.09
C VAL A 147 25.16 -6.41 -1.41
N GLY A 148 24.74 -7.37 -2.22
CA GLY A 148 24.04 -7.16 -3.50
C GLY A 148 22.89 -8.15 -3.68
N PRO A 149 22.10 -8.02 -4.76
CA PRO A 149 22.28 -7.08 -5.88
C PRO A 149 22.01 -5.64 -5.48
N LEU A 150 22.44 -4.68 -6.30
CA LEU A 150 21.93 -3.31 -6.23
C LEU A 150 20.53 -3.26 -6.85
N PRO A 151 19.66 -2.32 -6.44
CA PRO A 151 18.36 -2.11 -7.08
C PRO A 151 18.49 -1.79 -8.57
N ALA A 152 17.45 -2.04 -9.35
CA ALA A 152 17.34 -1.59 -10.73
C ALA A 152 17.22 -0.07 -10.82
N GLN A 153 16.54 0.53 -9.85
CA GLN A 153 16.43 1.98 -9.70
C GLN A 153 17.70 2.53 -9.05
N SER A 154 18.38 3.47 -9.70
CA SER A 154 19.73 3.92 -9.33
C SER A 154 19.84 4.58 -7.95
N GLN A 155 18.75 5.12 -7.42
CA GLN A 155 18.66 5.72 -6.07
C GLN A 155 18.00 4.79 -5.06
N GLY A 156 17.71 3.53 -5.43
CA GLY A 156 16.80 2.63 -4.75
C GLY A 156 15.34 2.87 -5.14
N PRO A 157 14.41 1.97 -4.73
CA PRO A 157 12.98 2.17 -4.94
C PRO A 157 12.46 3.44 -4.27
N GLU A 158 11.42 4.05 -4.85
CA GLU A 158 10.65 5.12 -4.19
C GLU A 158 10.16 4.64 -2.81
N LEU A 159 10.30 5.47 -1.78
CA LEU A 159 9.95 5.13 -0.40
C LEU A 159 8.77 5.93 0.09
N LEU A 160 7.68 5.26 0.42
CA LEU A 160 6.51 5.87 1.04
C LEU A 160 6.45 5.53 2.53
N VAL A 161 5.83 6.40 3.33
CA VAL A 161 5.59 6.13 4.75
C VAL A 161 4.12 5.91 5.03
N GLY A 162 3.79 4.78 5.65
CA GLY A 162 2.46 4.43 6.13
C GLY A 162 2.20 5.08 7.49
N THR A 163 1.37 6.12 7.50
CA THR A 163 1.01 6.84 8.73
C THR A 163 -0.25 7.68 8.57
N MET A 164 -0.95 7.85 9.70
CA MET A 164 -2.04 8.81 9.86
C MET A 164 -1.68 9.89 10.91
N GLY A 165 -0.48 9.85 11.46
CA GLY A 165 -0.07 10.70 12.57
C GLY A 165 0.75 11.92 12.15
N PRO A 166 0.40 13.15 12.60
CA PRO A 166 1.10 14.36 12.16
C PRO A 166 2.58 14.40 12.59
N ARG A 167 2.95 13.78 13.72
CA ARG A 167 4.36 13.70 14.14
C ARG A 167 5.17 12.81 13.21
N THR A 168 4.58 11.71 12.77
CA THR A 168 5.19 10.74 11.86
C THR A 168 5.42 11.37 10.49
N ILE A 169 4.44 12.10 9.96
CA ILE A 169 4.56 12.81 8.69
C ILE A 169 5.75 13.77 8.71
N ARG A 170 5.87 14.61 9.75
CA ARG A 170 7.01 15.54 9.89
C ARG A 170 8.36 14.82 9.97
N SER A 171 8.43 13.70 10.69
CA SER A 171 9.66 12.91 10.81
C SER A 171 10.05 12.22 9.49
N ALA A 172 9.06 11.75 8.73
CA ALA A 172 9.27 11.05 7.46
C ALA A 172 9.78 11.96 6.35
N ALA A 173 9.47 13.26 6.39
CA ALA A 173 9.91 14.23 5.40
C ALA A 173 11.45 14.29 5.21
N ALA A 174 12.22 13.84 6.19
CA ALA A 174 13.67 13.77 6.08
C ALA A 174 14.19 12.65 5.15
N TRP A 175 13.42 11.59 4.92
CA TRP A 175 13.93 10.39 4.24
C TRP A 175 12.97 9.73 3.26
N ALA A 176 11.64 9.88 3.41
CA ALA A 176 10.63 9.31 2.53
C ALA A 176 10.33 10.23 1.34
N ASP A 177 9.82 9.66 0.26
CA ASP A 177 9.46 10.37 -0.96
C ASP A 177 7.96 10.73 -0.99
N GLY A 178 7.16 10.17 -0.05
CA GLY A 178 5.74 10.47 0.05
C GLY A 178 5.03 9.67 1.14
N LEU A 179 3.71 9.68 1.07
CA LEU A 179 2.80 9.00 2.00
C LEU A 179 2.17 7.76 1.36
N ALA A 180 2.11 6.65 2.12
CA ALA A 180 1.19 5.54 1.91
C ALA A 180 0.04 5.68 2.92
N GLY A 181 -0.89 6.60 2.65
CA GLY A 181 -1.99 6.93 3.53
C GLY A 181 -3.08 5.86 3.56
N VAL A 182 -3.90 5.89 4.60
CA VAL A 182 -5.14 5.11 4.71
C VAL A 182 -6.21 5.96 5.37
N THR A 183 -7.42 5.90 4.87
CA THR A 183 -8.60 6.47 5.53
C THR A 183 -9.56 5.33 5.91
N LEU A 184 -10.00 5.32 7.16
CA LEU A 184 -10.85 4.25 7.66
C LEU A 184 -12.33 4.51 7.32
N ASP A 185 -12.78 5.74 7.50
CA ASP A 185 -14.18 6.18 7.43
C ASP A 185 -14.45 7.17 6.30
N LEU A 186 -13.49 7.31 5.36
CA LEU A 186 -13.56 8.26 4.25
C LEU A 186 -13.79 9.71 4.69
N ASP A 187 -13.21 10.11 5.84
CA ASP A 187 -13.14 11.52 6.22
C ASP A 187 -12.19 12.26 5.28
N LEU A 188 -12.74 12.80 4.20
CA LEU A 188 -11.97 13.49 3.16
C LEU A 188 -11.37 14.80 3.66
N ALA A 189 -11.96 15.43 4.67
CA ALA A 189 -11.40 16.63 5.29
C ALA A 189 -10.10 16.28 6.04
N ALA A 190 -10.12 15.19 6.82
CA ALA A 190 -8.91 14.69 7.49
C ALA A 190 -7.83 14.26 6.49
N VAL A 191 -8.19 13.64 5.36
CA VAL A 191 -7.23 13.33 4.28
C VAL A 191 -6.59 14.60 3.72
N GLY A 192 -7.38 15.64 3.44
CA GLY A 192 -6.89 16.94 2.97
C GLY A 192 -5.91 17.57 3.94
N ASP A 193 -6.23 17.59 5.23
CA ASP A 193 -5.38 18.12 6.30
C ASP A 193 -4.02 17.38 6.38
N LEU A 194 -4.03 16.03 6.20
CA LEU A 194 -2.80 15.23 6.18
C LEU A 194 -1.95 15.52 4.92
N PHE A 195 -2.57 15.68 3.76
CA PHE A 195 -1.88 16.03 2.53
C PHE A 195 -1.24 17.43 2.62
N ASP A 196 -1.95 18.40 3.14
CA ASP A 196 -1.42 19.74 3.37
C ASP A 196 -0.27 19.74 4.38
N LEU A 197 -0.38 18.95 5.44
CA LEU A 197 0.71 18.77 6.39
C LEU A 197 1.93 18.14 5.72
N ALA A 198 1.75 17.14 4.86
CA ALA A 198 2.84 16.51 4.12
C ALA A 198 3.52 17.53 3.19
N ARG A 199 2.77 18.26 2.37
CA ARG A 199 3.32 19.30 1.47
C ARG A 199 4.19 20.31 2.26
N ARG A 200 3.68 20.81 3.37
CA ARG A 200 4.45 21.73 4.23
C ARG A 200 5.69 21.07 4.82
N SER A 201 5.58 19.83 5.33
CA SER A 201 6.70 19.14 5.98
C SER A 201 7.86 18.85 5.02
N TRP A 202 7.57 18.46 3.77
CA TRP A 202 8.59 18.25 2.75
C TRP A 202 9.22 19.57 2.29
N ALA A 203 8.42 20.62 2.14
CA ALA A 203 8.93 21.97 1.84
C ALA A 203 9.86 22.49 2.95
N ASP A 204 9.47 22.35 4.23
CA ASP A 204 10.27 22.73 5.39
C ASP A 204 11.59 21.93 5.48
N ALA A 205 11.58 20.67 5.02
CA ALA A 205 12.77 19.82 4.92
C ALA A 205 13.63 20.10 3.68
N GLY A 206 13.23 21.05 2.83
CA GLY A 206 13.94 21.35 1.56
C GLY A 206 13.88 20.23 0.52
N ARG A 207 12.85 19.39 0.58
CA ARG A 207 12.66 18.24 -0.30
C ARG A 207 11.67 18.55 -1.42
N PRO A 208 11.74 17.81 -2.56
CA PRO A 208 10.70 17.85 -3.59
C PRO A 208 9.31 17.58 -2.99
N ALA A 209 8.25 18.01 -3.68
CA ALA A 209 6.88 17.73 -3.27
C ALA A 209 6.68 16.22 -3.03
N PRO A 210 6.04 15.81 -1.93
CA PRO A 210 5.82 14.40 -1.63
C PRO A 210 4.80 13.79 -2.57
N ARG A 211 4.96 12.51 -2.90
CA ARG A 211 3.89 11.71 -3.48
C ARG A 211 2.80 11.50 -2.43
N LEU A 212 1.56 11.86 -2.77
CA LEU A 212 0.42 11.79 -1.87
C LEU A 212 -0.49 10.63 -2.28
N THR A 213 -0.41 9.52 -1.55
CA THR A 213 -1.32 8.40 -1.78
C THR A 213 -2.21 8.16 -0.58
N THR A 214 -3.40 7.63 -0.82
CA THR A 214 -4.30 7.14 0.22
C THR A 214 -4.94 5.84 -0.21
N SER A 215 -5.50 5.11 0.74
CA SER A 215 -6.17 3.84 0.49
C SER A 215 -7.41 3.71 1.37
N PHE A 216 -8.36 2.89 0.95
CA PHE A 216 -9.52 2.51 1.75
C PHE A 216 -10.09 1.17 1.31
N TRP A 217 -10.77 0.48 2.21
CA TRP A 217 -11.51 -0.74 1.90
C TRP A 217 -12.74 -0.42 1.05
N PHE A 218 -13.04 -1.28 0.09
CA PHE A 218 -14.21 -1.09 -0.74
C PHE A 218 -14.96 -2.41 -1.01
N ALA A 219 -16.25 -2.27 -1.23
CA ALA A 219 -17.11 -3.24 -1.88
C ALA A 219 -18.08 -2.50 -2.82
N LEU A 220 -18.22 -3.00 -4.05
CA LEU A 220 -19.22 -2.50 -4.97
C LEU A 220 -20.53 -3.24 -4.78
N ASP A 221 -21.63 -2.49 -4.79
CA ASP A 221 -22.98 -3.05 -4.76
C ASP A 221 -23.37 -3.50 -6.17
N ASP A 222 -23.66 -4.79 -6.31
CA ASP A 222 -24.15 -5.42 -7.54
C ASP A 222 -25.70 -5.41 -7.64
N GLY A 223 -26.36 -4.66 -6.75
CA GLY A 223 -27.81 -4.61 -6.62
C GLY A 223 -28.38 -5.60 -5.58
N SER A 224 -27.54 -6.42 -4.97
CA SER A 224 -27.95 -7.35 -3.89
C SER A 224 -28.13 -6.66 -2.54
N GLY A 225 -27.56 -5.47 -2.34
CA GLY A 225 -27.52 -4.75 -1.07
C GLY A 225 -26.56 -5.35 -0.05
N THR A 226 -25.65 -6.26 -0.46
CA THR A 226 -24.75 -6.99 0.45
C THR A 226 -23.36 -6.35 0.59
N ALA A 227 -23.07 -5.29 -0.13
CA ALA A 227 -21.74 -4.65 -0.14
C ALA A 227 -21.27 -4.24 1.28
N ARG A 228 -22.15 -3.68 2.10
CA ARG A 228 -21.83 -3.30 3.49
C ARG A 228 -21.55 -4.53 4.37
N ASP A 229 -22.28 -5.62 4.19
CA ASP A 229 -22.03 -6.88 4.92
C ASP A 229 -20.68 -7.51 4.51
N GLN A 230 -20.29 -7.36 3.24
CA GLN A 230 -18.98 -7.79 2.75
C GLN A 230 -17.86 -7.02 3.45
N VAL A 231 -17.91 -5.69 3.51
CA VAL A 231 -16.96 -4.86 4.26
C VAL A 231 -16.92 -5.29 5.74
N HIS A 232 -18.07 -5.47 6.37
CA HIS A 232 -18.14 -5.88 7.77
C HIS A 232 -17.49 -7.24 8.03
N ARG A 233 -17.75 -8.23 7.16
CA ARG A 233 -17.11 -9.56 7.25
C ARG A 233 -15.57 -9.44 7.16
N HIS A 234 -15.07 -8.67 6.20
CA HIS A 234 -13.66 -8.39 6.07
C HIS A 234 -13.08 -7.76 7.33
N LEU A 235 -13.70 -6.71 7.86
CA LEU A 235 -13.24 -5.99 9.05
C LEU A 235 -13.18 -6.90 10.28
N ARG A 236 -14.16 -7.77 10.49
CA ARG A 236 -14.15 -8.75 11.59
C ARG A 236 -12.99 -9.73 11.47
N HIS A 237 -12.63 -10.13 10.27
CA HIS A 237 -11.47 -10.99 10.02
C HIS A 237 -10.17 -10.21 10.19
N TYR A 238 -10.02 -9.09 9.51
CA TYR A 238 -8.78 -8.31 9.46
C TYR A 238 -8.44 -7.65 10.79
N MET A 239 -9.44 -7.16 11.54
CA MET A 239 -9.28 -6.48 12.84
C MET A 239 -9.52 -7.41 14.03
N ASN A 240 -9.22 -8.69 13.91
CA ASN A 240 -9.46 -9.72 14.91
C ASN A 240 -8.72 -9.51 16.26
N TRP A 241 -7.74 -8.62 16.30
CA TRP A 241 -7.07 -8.20 17.55
C TRP A 241 -7.88 -7.19 18.38
N LEU A 242 -8.94 -6.60 17.81
CA LEU A 242 -9.86 -5.71 18.51
C LEU A 242 -11.05 -6.49 19.08
N PRO A 243 -11.67 -6.01 20.17
CA PRO A 243 -12.95 -6.56 20.63
C PRO A 243 -14.00 -6.51 19.51
N ALA A 244 -14.73 -7.62 19.32
CA ALA A 244 -15.72 -7.73 18.24
C ALA A 244 -16.77 -6.60 18.27
N GLN A 245 -17.21 -6.18 19.47
CA GLN A 245 -18.17 -5.08 19.65
C GLN A 245 -17.63 -3.74 19.11
N LEU A 246 -16.30 -3.52 19.20
CA LEU A 246 -15.68 -2.31 18.65
C LEU A 246 -15.66 -2.36 17.13
N VAL A 247 -15.31 -3.51 16.55
CA VAL A 247 -15.35 -3.70 15.09
C VAL A 247 -16.78 -3.51 14.56
N ASP A 248 -17.77 -4.09 15.24
CA ASP A 248 -19.19 -3.95 14.87
C ASP A 248 -19.67 -2.48 14.93
N ALA A 249 -19.17 -1.72 15.91
CA ALA A 249 -19.50 -0.30 16.02
C ALA A 249 -18.86 0.56 14.91
N MET A 250 -17.69 0.17 14.39
CA MET A 250 -17.00 0.88 13.31
C MET A 250 -17.53 0.50 11.92
N ALA A 251 -17.97 -0.73 11.74
CA ALA A 251 -18.32 -1.30 10.44
C ALA A 251 -19.34 -0.49 9.60
N PRO A 252 -20.35 0.22 10.18
CA PRO A 252 -21.27 1.02 9.40
C PRO A 252 -20.63 2.17 8.63
N THR A 253 -19.50 2.72 9.12
CA THR A 253 -18.83 3.90 8.55
C THR A 253 -17.44 3.59 7.98
N THR A 254 -16.87 2.42 8.28
CA THR A 254 -15.53 2.06 7.79
C THR A 254 -15.59 1.55 6.35
N GLY A 255 -14.69 2.07 5.52
CA GLY A 255 -14.58 1.72 4.11
C GLY A 255 -15.78 2.19 3.26
N PHE A 256 -15.66 1.95 1.99
CA PHE A 256 -16.69 2.25 1.00
C PHE A 256 -17.59 1.02 0.76
N ALA A 257 -18.90 1.21 0.71
CA ALA A 257 -19.86 0.24 0.21
C ALA A 257 -20.96 1.00 -0.55
N GLY A 258 -21.02 0.81 -1.86
CA GLY A 258 -21.95 1.56 -2.71
C GLY A 258 -21.80 1.23 -4.19
N THR A 259 -22.46 1.99 -5.03
CA THR A 259 -22.44 1.78 -6.49
C THR A 259 -21.12 2.27 -7.12
N PRO A 260 -20.80 1.86 -8.36
CA PRO A 260 -19.68 2.41 -9.11
C PRO A 260 -19.71 3.94 -9.24
N GLU A 261 -20.89 4.54 -9.45
CA GLU A 261 -21.05 5.99 -9.57
C GLU A 261 -20.71 6.71 -8.26
N GLN A 262 -21.14 6.15 -7.13
CA GLN A 262 -20.79 6.70 -5.80
C GLN A 262 -19.28 6.55 -5.50
N LEU A 263 -18.65 5.47 -5.96
CA LEU A 263 -17.20 5.33 -5.87
C LEU A 263 -16.49 6.40 -6.70
N ARG A 264 -16.98 6.68 -7.92
CA ARG A 264 -16.45 7.75 -8.77
C ARG A 264 -16.47 9.09 -8.03
N GLU A 265 -17.60 9.47 -7.42
CA GLU A 265 -17.72 10.72 -6.65
C GLU A 265 -16.67 10.83 -5.53
N VAL A 266 -16.36 9.72 -4.84
CA VAL A 266 -15.30 9.69 -3.82
C VAL A 266 -13.94 9.88 -4.45
N LEU A 267 -13.64 9.22 -5.58
CA LEU A 267 -12.39 9.34 -6.29
C LEU A 267 -12.15 10.74 -6.83
N ASP A 268 -13.18 11.37 -7.42
CA ASP A 268 -13.10 12.75 -7.91
C ASP A 268 -12.78 13.74 -6.77
N ARG A 269 -13.43 13.58 -5.62
CA ARG A 269 -13.13 14.42 -4.44
C ARG A 269 -11.71 14.20 -3.90
N LEU A 270 -11.17 12.99 -3.96
CA LEU A 270 -9.77 12.72 -3.60
C LEU A 270 -8.79 13.34 -4.60
N ALA A 271 -9.16 13.35 -5.89
CA ALA A 271 -8.41 14.06 -6.92
C ALA A 271 -8.37 15.57 -6.67
N ASP A 272 -9.50 16.18 -6.31
CA ASP A 272 -9.61 17.60 -5.95
C ASP A 272 -8.74 17.99 -4.73
N LEU A 273 -8.55 17.07 -3.79
CA LEU A 273 -7.62 17.23 -2.66
C LEU A 273 -6.14 17.10 -3.07
N GLY A 274 -5.89 16.71 -4.32
CA GLY A 274 -4.56 16.53 -4.89
C GLY A 274 -3.91 15.21 -4.50
N ALA A 275 -4.68 14.14 -4.38
CA ALA A 275 -4.13 12.79 -4.33
C ALA A 275 -3.41 12.47 -5.66
N ASP A 276 -2.17 11.99 -5.59
CA ASP A 276 -1.47 11.48 -6.78
C ASP A 276 -2.00 10.11 -7.15
N GLU A 277 -2.34 9.29 -6.14
CA GLU A 277 -2.84 7.95 -6.35
C GLU A 277 -3.73 7.47 -5.20
N VAL A 278 -4.75 6.69 -5.53
CA VAL A 278 -5.65 6.02 -4.59
C VAL A 278 -5.52 4.51 -4.76
N HIS A 279 -5.26 3.78 -3.65
CA HIS A 279 -5.20 2.33 -3.65
C HIS A 279 -6.50 1.75 -3.10
N LEU A 280 -7.22 1.04 -3.94
CA LEU A 280 -8.47 0.38 -3.57
C LEU A 280 -8.18 -0.98 -2.93
N ILE A 281 -8.62 -1.18 -1.68
CA ILE A 281 -8.40 -2.42 -0.92
C ILE A 281 -9.70 -3.25 -0.98
N PRO A 282 -9.69 -4.40 -1.67
CA PRO A 282 -10.89 -5.23 -1.78
C PRO A 282 -11.26 -5.84 -0.41
N THR A 283 -12.52 -6.11 -0.24
CA THR A 283 -13.09 -6.82 0.92
C THR A 283 -13.70 -8.16 0.52
N GLY A 284 -13.26 -8.70 -0.60
CA GLY A 284 -13.58 -10.01 -1.15
C GLY A 284 -12.51 -10.45 -2.12
N SER A 285 -12.40 -11.76 -2.36
CA SER A 285 -11.38 -12.36 -3.22
C SER A 285 -11.88 -12.66 -4.66
N ASP A 286 -13.08 -12.23 -5.02
CA ASP A 286 -13.62 -12.40 -6.37
C ASP A 286 -12.98 -11.43 -7.36
N VAL A 287 -12.30 -11.94 -8.37
CA VAL A 287 -11.61 -11.17 -9.42
C VAL A 287 -12.57 -10.28 -10.24
N ALA A 288 -13.85 -10.63 -10.30
CA ALA A 288 -14.86 -9.78 -10.95
C ALA A 288 -14.90 -8.34 -10.39
N GLN A 289 -14.47 -8.13 -9.13
CA GLN A 289 -14.32 -6.77 -8.58
C GLN A 289 -13.25 -5.94 -9.30
N VAL A 290 -12.18 -6.57 -9.79
CA VAL A 290 -11.15 -5.88 -10.59
C VAL A 290 -11.76 -5.40 -11.90
N GLU A 291 -12.53 -6.24 -12.58
CA GLU A 291 -13.18 -5.90 -13.86
C GLU A 291 -14.21 -4.77 -13.70
N GLN A 292 -15.01 -4.81 -12.62
CA GLN A 292 -15.99 -3.75 -12.32
C GLN A 292 -15.31 -2.39 -12.09
N VAL A 293 -14.23 -2.38 -11.31
CA VAL A 293 -13.45 -1.15 -11.08
C VAL A 293 -12.71 -0.74 -12.35
N ALA A 294 -12.22 -1.68 -13.17
CA ALA A 294 -11.54 -1.37 -14.42
C ALA A 294 -12.44 -0.59 -15.39
N GLY A 295 -13.72 -0.95 -15.49
CA GLY A 295 -14.71 -0.19 -16.27
C GLY A 295 -14.81 1.28 -15.81
N LEU A 296 -14.94 1.49 -14.50
CA LEU A 296 -14.99 2.82 -13.89
C LEU A 296 -13.71 3.64 -14.15
N VAL A 297 -12.53 3.03 -13.96
CA VAL A 297 -11.23 3.71 -14.14
C VAL A 297 -10.97 4.04 -15.60
N GLY A 298 -11.35 3.15 -16.54
CA GLY A 298 -11.23 3.39 -17.98
C GLY A 298 -11.98 4.65 -18.42
N GLU A 299 -13.19 4.84 -17.94
CA GLU A 299 -13.99 6.03 -18.24
C GLU A 299 -13.39 7.33 -17.64
N LEU A 300 -12.74 7.25 -16.46
CA LEU A 300 -12.04 8.41 -15.87
C LEU A 300 -10.83 8.84 -16.72
N VAL A 301 -10.07 7.88 -17.23
CA VAL A 301 -8.89 8.15 -18.08
C VAL A 301 -9.30 8.74 -19.44
N GLU A 302 -10.39 8.25 -20.04
CA GLU A 302 -10.90 8.79 -21.29
C GLU A 302 -11.50 10.20 -21.13
N GLY A 303 -12.15 10.48 -20.01
CA GLY A 303 -12.71 11.81 -19.69
C GLY A 303 -11.62 12.88 -19.58
N ASP A 304 -10.54 12.60 -18.88
CA ASP A 304 -9.37 13.50 -18.72
C ASP A 304 -8.71 13.86 -20.07
N LEU A 305 -8.75 12.93 -21.06
CA LEU A 305 -8.19 13.16 -22.40
C LEU A 305 -9.08 14.10 -23.27
N VAL A 306 -10.38 14.13 -23.02
CA VAL A 306 -11.33 14.97 -23.76
C VAL A 306 -11.30 16.41 -23.25
N ASP A 307 -11.19 16.61 -21.93
CA ASP A 307 -11.16 17.94 -21.30
C ASP A 307 -9.77 18.63 -21.37
N GLY A 308 -8.69 17.87 -21.51
CA GLY A 308 -7.32 18.40 -21.65
C GLY A 308 -6.93 18.86 -23.06
N GLY A 309 -7.76 18.62 -24.07
CA GLY A 309 -7.48 18.94 -25.49
C GLY A 309 -7.94 20.32 -25.95
N GLY A 310 -8.38 21.20 -25.06
CA GLY A 310 -8.96 22.52 -25.34
C GLY A 310 -8.20 23.68 -24.68
N ALA A 311 -6.87 23.78 -24.85
CA ALA A 311 -6.13 24.98 -24.45
C ALA A 311 -5.06 25.34 -25.51
#